data_83dd72b508228b1e5ce9dcb03c271302
#
_entry.id   83dd72b508228b1e5ce9dcb03c271302
#
_cell.length_a   1.000
_cell.length_b   1.000
_cell.length_c   1.000
_cell.angle_alpha   90.00
_cell.angle_beta   90.00
_cell.angle_gamma   90.00
#
_symmetry.space_group_name_H-M   'P 1'
#
loop_
_entity.id
_entity.type
_entity.pdbx_description
1 polymer ?
#
loop_
_entity_poly.entity_id
_entity_poly.type
_entity_poly.pdbx_seq_one_letter_code
_entity_poly.pdbx_strand_id
1 'polypeptide(L)'
;VGSDAILETQLQSLSADAVNSAIEDNELKNYLEAANKLYLSYKINPEVNVDYLYYAASSAVNGGEYALALKYYNELKEIHYEGITTKYFAKSAESGEEVELSESEYAIYQKTKDYSDFREEATESKFPEIVKNIALIYAELGDNNKAMEAVKEARAENPKDLNLILTEANLYIQLNENNRFEELMKEAIEQDPNNATLYFNLGVVNYQNGKKEEAKSYYEKTIEIDPNFESGYLNLVSLILDGEAALVEEMNG
;
A
#
# COMPACT_ATOMS: atom_id res chain seq x y z
N VAL A 1 -3.77 -39.85 22.15
CA VAL A 1 -4.94 -39.14 21.55
C VAL A 1 -5.44 -37.99 22.46
N GLY A 2 -5.42 -38.14 23.81
CA GLY A 2 -5.89 -37.08 24.70
C GLY A 2 -4.87 -35.98 25.03
N SER A 3 -3.57 -36.31 25.06
CA SER A 3 -2.49 -35.34 25.37
C SER A 3 -2.30 -34.32 24.22
N ASP A 4 -2.41 -34.75 22.97
CA ASP A 4 -2.17 -33.90 21.81
C ASP A 4 -3.28 -32.86 21.64
N ALA A 5 -4.55 -33.25 21.85
CA ALA A 5 -5.68 -32.32 21.83
C ALA A 5 -5.62 -31.27 22.97
N ILE A 6 -5.11 -31.67 24.16
CA ILE A 6 -4.90 -30.73 25.27
C ILE A 6 -3.79 -29.73 24.91
N LEU A 7 -2.68 -30.22 24.33
CA LEU A 7 -1.58 -29.37 23.91
C LEU A 7 -2.00 -28.40 22.82
N GLU A 8 -2.75 -28.86 21.80
CA GLU A 8 -3.29 -28.00 20.77
C GLU A 8 -4.17 -26.88 21.35
N THR A 9 -5.09 -27.22 22.28
CA THR A 9 -5.93 -26.23 22.94
C THR A 9 -5.12 -25.20 23.73
N GLN A 10 -4.06 -25.65 24.42
CA GLN A 10 -3.18 -24.75 25.16
C GLN A 10 -2.37 -23.84 24.22
N LEU A 11 -1.89 -24.36 23.09
CA LEU A 11 -1.18 -23.58 22.09
C LEU A 11 -2.09 -22.54 21.43
N GLN A 12 -3.34 -22.89 21.14
CA GLN A 12 -4.33 -21.93 20.61
C GLN A 12 -4.64 -20.82 21.62
N SER A 13 -4.80 -21.15 22.92
CA SER A 13 -4.98 -20.14 23.96
C SER A 13 -3.76 -19.22 24.06
N LEU A 14 -2.55 -19.78 24.07
CA LEU A 14 -1.32 -19.00 24.11
C LEU A 14 -1.17 -18.09 22.89
N SER A 15 -1.55 -18.58 21.71
CA SER A 15 -1.57 -17.77 20.49
C SER A 15 -2.52 -16.58 20.61
N ALA A 16 -3.74 -16.81 21.11
CA ALA A 16 -4.72 -15.75 21.30
C ALA A 16 -4.25 -14.72 22.36
N ASP A 17 -3.67 -15.16 23.46
CA ASP A 17 -3.11 -14.29 24.49
C ASP A 17 -1.95 -13.44 23.94
N ALA A 18 -1.08 -14.06 23.13
CA ALA A 18 0.04 -13.34 22.47
C ALA A 18 -0.48 -12.26 21.52
N VAL A 19 -1.51 -12.55 20.72
CA VAL A 19 -2.12 -11.58 19.80
C VAL A 19 -2.76 -10.43 20.58
N ASN A 20 -3.56 -10.70 21.58
CA ASN A 20 -4.20 -9.65 22.41
C ASN A 20 -3.13 -8.74 23.04
N SER A 21 -2.09 -9.35 23.63
CA SER A 21 -0.97 -8.58 24.20
C SER A 21 -0.19 -7.78 23.14
N ALA A 22 -0.07 -8.28 21.91
CA ALA A 22 0.56 -7.54 20.82
C ALA A 22 -0.28 -6.34 20.35
N ILE A 23 -1.61 -6.45 20.39
CA ILE A 23 -2.50 -5.32 20.09
C ILE A 23 -2.28 -4.20 21.11
N GLU A 24 -2.23 -4.53 22.40
CA GLU A 24 -1.94 -3.57 23.46
C GLU A 24 -0.56 -2.91 23.28
N ASP A 25 0.47 -3.71 22.92
CA ASP A 25 1.81 -3.18 22.66
C ASP A 25 1.83 -2.21 21.46
N ASN A 26 1.09 -2.51 20.38
CA ASN A 26 0.97 -1.62 19.24
C ASN A 26 0.30 -0.28 19.61
N GLU A 27 -0.75 -0.30 20.44
CA GLU A 27 -1.42 0.90 20.96
C GLU A 27 -0.46 1.76 21.80
N LEU A 28 0.40 1.10 22.59
CA LEU A 28 1.44 1.75 23.39
C LEU A 28 2.70 2.11 22.60
N LYS A 29 2.75 1.80 21.30
CA LYS A 29 3.91 1.98 20.40
C LYS A 29 5.13 1.14 20.78
N ASN A 30 4.94 0.05 21.49
CA ASN A 30 5.96 -0.95 21.78
C ASN A 30 6.06 -1.92 20.59
N TYR A 31 6.39 -1.39 19.42
CA TYR A 31 6.27 -2.11 18.15
C TYR A 31 7.15 -3.37 18.02
N LEU A 32 8.34 -3.37 18.63
CA LEU A 32 9.22 -4.54 18.61
C LEU A 32 8.62 -5.70 19.41
N GLU A 33 8.07 -5.43 20.58
CA GLU A 33 7.38 -6.42 21.41
C GLU A 33 6.14 -6.96 20.71
N ALA A 34 5.35 -6.08 20.10
CA ALA A 34 4.20 -6.46 19.28
C ALA A 34 4.60 -7.38 18.13
N ALA A 35 5.65 -7.02 17.37
CA ALA A 35 6.16 -7.81 16.26
C ALA A 35 6.59 -9.21 16.71
N ASN A 36 7.30 -9.31 17.83
CA ASN A 36 7.78 -10.59 18.37
C ASN A 36 6.62 -11.49 18.81
N LYS A 37 5.60 -10.94 19.48
CA LYS A 37 4.42 -11.70 19.94
C LYS A 37 3.57 -12.20 18.76
N LEU A 38 3.36 -11.35 17.73
CA LEU A 38 2.66 -11.72 16.51
C LEU A 38 3.40 -12.83 15.76
N TYR A 39 4.73 -12.70 15.63
CA TYR A 39 5.55 -13.74 15.01
C TYR A 39 5.50 -15.07 15.79
N LEU A 40 5.48 -15.02 17.13
CA LEU A 40 5.29 -16.21 17.97
C LEU A 40 3.94 -16.88 17.68
N SER A 41 2.86 -16.11 17.59
CA SER A 41 1.53 -16.63 17.25
C SER A 41 1.51 -17.31 15.88
N TYR A 42 2.15 -16.69 14.87
CA TYR A 42 2.35 -17.32 13.56
C TYR A 42 3.09 -18.65 13.68
N LYS A 43 4.18 -18.71 14.43
CA LYS A 43 5.00 -19.94 14.57
C LYS A 43 4.27 -21.07 15.32
N ILE A 44 3.28 -20.79 16.13
CA ILE A 44 2.43 -21.80 16.80
C ILE A 44 1.62 -22.60 15.77
N ASN A 45 1.04 -21.95 14.78
CA ASN A 45 0.31 -22.60 13.70
C ASN A 45 0.42 -21.78 12.40
N PRO A 46 1.49 -21.98 11.60
CA PRO A 46 1.77 -21.18 10.43
C PRO A 46 0.68 -21.22 9.35
N GLU A 47 -0.05 -22.34 9.22
CA GLU A 47 -1.09 -22.49 8.20
C GLU A 47 -2.35 -21.66 8.53
N VAL A 48 -2.69 -21.57 9.82
CA VAL A 48 -3.89 -20.84 10.28
C VAL A 48 -3.57 -19.39 10.61
N ASN A 49 -2.38 -19.13 11.16
CA ASN A 49 -1.97 -17.87 11.74
C ASN A 49 -1.09 -17.01 10.81
N VAL A 50 -1.11 -17.28 9.50
CA VAL A 50 -0.24 -16.61 8.52
C VAL A 50 -0.42 -15.08 8.51
N ASP A 51 -1.62 -14.58 8.77
CA ASP A 51 -1.91 -13.14 8.86
C ASP A 51 -1.09 -12.46 9.96
N TYR A 52 -0.76 -13.16 11.04
CA TYR A 52 0.05 -12.56 12.11
C TYR A 52 1.51 -12.36 11.68
N LEU A 53 2.01 -13.10 10.69
CA LEU A 53 3.31 -12.81 10.10
C LEU A 53 3.30 -11.46 9.37
N TYR A 54 2.22 -11.16 8.63
CA TYR A 54 2.04 -9.86 7.98
C TYR A 54 1.94 -8.72 9.00
N TYR A 55 1.16 -8.87 10.06
CA TYR A 55 1.06 -7.87 11.12
C TYR A 55 2.37 -7.71 11.90
N ALA A 56 3.13 -8.80 12.10
CA ALA A 56 4.46 -8.73 12.70
C ALA A 56 5.43 -7.91 11.85
N ALA A 57 5.40 -8.10 10.51
CA ALA A 57 6.21 -7.30 9.59
C ALA A 57 5.84 -5.81 9.66
N SER A 58 4.53 -5.49 9.65
CA SER A 58 4.04 -4.12 9.75
C SER A 58 4.42 -3.45 11.09
N SER A 59 4.30 -4.17 12.20
CA SER A 59 4.73 -3.66 13.51
C SER A 59 6.25 -3.40 13.53
N ALA A 60 7.05 -4.28 12.94
CA ALA A 60 8.50 -4.09 12.84
C ALA A 60 8.86 -2.84 12.02
N VAL A 61 8.15 -2.57 10.92
CA VAL A 61 8.31 -1.31 10.14
C VAL A 61 8.00 -0.09 10.99
N ASN A 62 6.87 -0.11 11.70
CA ASN A 62 6.46 1.00 12.57
C ASN A 62 7.46 1.28 13.69
N GLY A 63 8.18 0.25 14.15
CA GLY A 63 9.25 0.34 15.13
C GLY A 63 10.62 0.75 14.57
N GLY A 64 10.77 0.86 13.24
CA GLY A 64 12.05 1.10 12.60
C GLY A 64 12.98 -0.15 12.58
N GLU A 65 12.45 -1.31 12.92
CA GLU A 65 13.18 -2.59 12.97
C GLU A 65 13.28 -3.21 11.57
N TYR A 66 13.90 -2.49 10.64
CA TYR A 66 13.91 -2.81 9.20
C TYR A 66 14.48 -4.19 8.87
N ALA A 67 15.52 -4.63 9.58
CA ALA A 67 16.08 -5.97 9.37
C ALA A 67 15.08 -7.08 9.74
N LEU A 68 14.30 -6.87 10.80
CA LEU A 68 13.25 -7.80 11.24
C LEU A 68 12.06 -7.76 10.29
N ALA A 69 11.65 -6.58 9.86
CA ALA A 69 10.59 -6.38 8.88
C ALA A 69 10.92 -7.09 7.55
N LEU A 70 12.14 -6.93 7.03
CA LEU A 70 12.60 -7.63 5.83
C LEU A 70 12.56 -9.14 5.99
N LYS A 71 12.96 -9.68 7.15
CA LYS A 71 12.87 -11.12 7.43
C LYS A 71 11.43 -11.61 7.29
N TYR A 72 10.49 -10.92 7.90
CA TYR A 72 9.08 -11.31 7.90
C TYR A 72 8.41 -11.13 6.54
N TYR A 73 8.65 -10.00 5.86
CA TYR A 73 8.13 -9.79 4.51
C TYR A 73 8.71 -10.76 3.47
N ASN A 74 10.00 -11.11 3.57
CA ASN A 74 10.57 -12.13 2.68
C ASN A 74 9.98 -13.52 2.96
N GLU A 75 9.71 -13.89 4.23
CA GLU A 75 9.01 -15.13 4.58
C GLU A 75 7.59 -15.15 3.98
N LEU A 76 6.85 -14.03 4.02
CA LEU A 76 5.55 -13.87 3.36
C LEU A 76 5.64 -14.01 1.83
N LYS A 77 6.67 -13.42 1.23
CA LYS A 77 6.92 -13.50 -0.21
C LYS A 77 7.23 -14.94 -0.63
N GLU A 78 8.08 -15.66 0.12
CA GLU A 78 8.44 -17.06 -0.16
C GLU A 78 7.23 -18.00 -0.13
N ILE A 79 6.27 -17.77 0.75
CA ILE A 79 5.03 -18.56 0.84
C ILE A 79 3.92 -18.05 -0.08
N HIS A 80 4.18 -17.05 -0.92
CA HIS A 80 3.21 -16.41 -1.82
C HIS A 80 1.93 -15.97 -1.09
N TYR A 81 2.10 -15.31 0.07
CA TYR A 81 0.97 -14.83 0.86
C TYR A 81 0.25 -13.68 0.16
N GLU A 82 -1.02 -13.89 -0.15
CA GLU A 82 -1.87 -12.88 -0.77
C GLU A 82 -2.74 -12.11 0.25
N GLY A 83 -3.06 -12.70 1.39
CA GLY A 83 -3.87 -12.08 2.44
C GLY A 83 -5.27 -11.68 1.97
N ILE A 84 -5.80 -12.37 0.96
CA ILE A 84 -7.16 -12.15 0.45
C ILE A 84 -8.15 -12.71 1.46
N THR A 85 -9.13 -11.89 1.84
CA THR A 85 -10.24 -12.27 2.71
C THR A 85 -11.55 -12.02 2.00
N THR A 86 -12.64 -12.64 2.47
CA THR A 86 -13.97 -12.38 1.95
C THR A 86 -14.70 -11.41 2.86
N LYS A 87 -15.24 -10.34 2.29
CA LYS A 87 -16.18 -9.44 2.93
C LYS A 87 -17.60 -9.86 2.57
N TYR A 88 -18.48 -9.77 3.52
CA TYR A 88 -19.88 -10.19 3.40
C TYR A 88 -20.77 -8.97 3.54
N PHE A 89 -21.69 -8.79 2.59
CA PHE A 89 -22.60 -7.65 2.57
C PHE A 89 -24.05 -8.13 2.42
N ALA A 90 -24.97 -7.39 3.00
CA ALA A 90 -26.39 -7.58 2.79
C ALA A 90 -27.15 -6.26 2.96
N LYS A 91 -28.32 -6.14 2.35
CA LYS A 91 -29.20 -5.00 2.49
C LYS A 91 -30.14 -5.20 3.66
N SER A 92 -30.12 -4.31 4.63
CA SER A 92 -31.03 -4.32 5.79
C SER A 92 -32.47 -4.02 5.35
N ALA A 93 -33.43 -4.84 5.76
CA ALA A 93 -34.85 -4.60 5.51
C ALA A 93 -35.40 -3.39 6.29
N GLU A 94 -34.79 -3.05 7.41
CA GLU A 94 -35.20 -1.95 8.28
C GLU A 94 -34.74 -0.60 7.72
N SER A 95 -33.44 -0.46 7.38
CA SER A 95 -32.87 0.81 6.90
C SER A 95 -32.90 0.94 5.36
N GLY A 96 -32.96 -0.18 4.64
CA GLY A 96 -32.81 -0.22 3.19
C GLY A 96 -31.36 0.01 2.73
N GLU A 97 -30.40 0.10 3.64
CA GLU A 97 -28.98 0.33 3.35
C GLU A 97 -28.20 -0.98 3.28
N GLU A 98 -27.12 -0.97 2.50
CA GLU A 98 -26.16 -2.07 2.48
C GLU A 98 -25.25 -1.97 3.73
N VAL A 99 -25.05 -3.10 4.40
CA VAL A 99 -24.21 -3.22 5.59
C VAL A 99 -23.20 -4.35 5.41
N GLU A 100 -22.01 -4.18 5.95
CA GLU A 100 -21.01 -5.25 6.06
C GLU A 100 -21.34 -6.12 7.29
N LEU A 101 -21.32 -7.44 7.10
CA LEU A 101 -21.63 -8.45 8.11
C LEU A 101 -20.39 -9.30 8.39
N SER A 102 -20.29 -9.86 9.58
CA SER A 102 -19.38 -10.97 9.83
C SER A 102 -19.84 -12.23 9.09
N GLU A 103 -18.94 -13.15 8.83
CA GLU A 103 -19.26 -14.45 8.20
C GLU A 103 -20.38 -15.19 8.96
N SER A 104 -20.34 -15.15 10.28
CA SER A 104 -21.35 -15.79 11.13
C SER A 104 -22.73 -15.10 11.02
N GLU A 105 -22.79 -13.79 11.00
CA GLU A 105 -24.02 -13.03 10.79
C GLU A 105 -24.57 -13.26 9.39
N TYR A 106 -23.72 -13.25 8.36
CA TYR A 106 -24.10 -13.55 6.99
C TYR A 106 -24.78 -14.92 6.88
N ALA A 107 -24.17 -15.96 7.46
CA ALA A 107 -24.72 -17.32 7.45
C ALA A 107 -26.05 -17.44 8.22
N ILE A 108 -26.23 -16.65 9.28
CA ILE A 108 -27.48 -16.62 10.08
C ILE A 108 -28.56 -15.85 9.33
N TYR A 109 -28.24 -14.64 8.85
CA TYR A 109 -29.22 -13.74 8.25
C TYR A 109 -29.74 -14.20 6.91
N GLN A 110 -28.99 -15.00 6.15
CA GLN A 110 -29.50 -15.69 4.95
C GLN A 110 -30.75 -16.54 5.22
N LYS A 111 -30.99 -16.94 6.47
CA LYS A 111 -32.14 -17.77 6.90
C LYS A 111 -33.30 -16.93 7.46
N THR A 112 -33.14 -15.61 7.49
CA THR A 112 -34.13 -14.67 8.02
C THR A 112 -34.73 -13.81 6.89
N LYS A 113 -35.66 -12.92 7.24
CA LYS A 113 -36.22 -11.92 6.32
C LYS A 113 -35.74 -10.49 6.63
N ASP A 114 -34.80 -10.38 7.53
CA ASP A 114 -34.33 -9.08 8.02
C ASP A 114 -33.31 -8.45 7.06
N TYR A 115 -32.78 -9.28 6.14
CA TYR A 115 -31.80 -8.87 5.13
C TYR A 115 -32.11 -9.48 3.77
N SER A 116 -31.67 -8.79 2.70
CA SER A 116 -31.74 -9.22 1.30
C SER A 116 -30.45 -8.87 0.54
N ASP A 117 -30.40 -9.18 -0.76
CA ASP A 117 -29.29 -8.79 -1.64
C ASP A 117 -27.90 -9.16 -1.08
N PHE A 118 -27.79 -10.41 -0.59
CA PHE A 118 -26.55 -10.96 -0.06
C PHE A 118 -25.49 -11.05 -1.13
N ARG A 119 -24.30 -10.50 -0.85
CA ARG A 119 -23.14 -10.59 -1.76
C ARG A 119 -21.84 -10.79 -0.98
N GLU A 120 -20.90 -11.39 -1.66
CA GLU A 120 -19.55 -11.61 -1.18
C GLU A 120 -18.58 -10.83 -2.07
N GLU A 121 -17.56 -10.29 -1.46
CA GLU A 121 -16.51 -9.53 -2.16
C GLU A 121 -15.15 -9.93 -1.61
N ALA A 122 -14.26 -10.40 -2.50
CA ALA A 122 -12.89 -10.66 -2.13
C ALA A 122 -12.13 -9.35 -1.96
N THR A 123 -11.33 -9.24 -0.90
CA THR A 123 -10.40 -8.11 -0.76
C THR A 123 -9.27 -8.19 -1.79
N GLU A 124 -8.61 -7.08 -2.05
CA GLU A 124 -7.42 -7.09 -2.89
C GLU A 124 -6.26 -7.87 -2.23
N SER A 125 -5.39 -8.41 -3.08
CA SER A 125 -4.17 -9.06 -2.62
C SER A 125 -3.25 -8.06 -1.90
N LYS A 126 -2.65 -8.48 -0.78
CA LYS A 126 -1.62 -7.74 -0.04
C LYS A 126 -0.22 -7.94 -0.63
N PHE A 127 -0.06 -8.83 -1.59
CA PHE A 127 1.25 -9.14 -2.17
C PHE A 127 1.95 -7.91 -2.77
N PRO A 128 1.27 -7.02 -3.54
CA PRO A 128 1.88 -5.79 -4.04
C PRO A 128 2.36 -4.86 -2.92
N GLU A 129 1.61 -4.77 -1.82
CA GLU A 129 2.01 -3.99 -0.65
C GLU A 129 3.25 -4.58 0.05
N ILE A 130 3.30 -5.90 0.19
CA ILE A 130 4.47 -6.60 0.76
C ILE A 130 5.73 -6.28 -0.05
N VAL A 131 5.67 -6.39 -1.36
CA VAL A 131 6.82 -6.11 -2.23
C VAL A 131 7.18 -4.62 -2.21
N LYS A 132 6.19 -3.75 -2.20
CA LYS A 132 6.42 -2.31 -2.01
C LYS A 132 7.17 -2.03 -0.71
N ASN A 133 6.77 -2.65 0.40
CA ASN A 133 7.41 -2.46 1.69
C ASN A 133 8.85 -3.01 1.69
N ILE A 134 9.09 -4.17 1.09
CA ILE A 134 10.45 -4.71 0.89
C ILE A 134 11.32 -3.71 0.12
N ALA A 135 10.81 -3.17 -1.00
CA ALA A 135 11.53 -2.22 -1.82
C ALA A 135 11.82 -0.92 -1.07
N LEU A 136 10.84 -0.36 -0.36
CA LEU A 136 11.00 0.85 0.43
C LEU A 136 12.01 0.68 1.58
N ILE A 137 12.00 -0.48 2.25
CA ILE A 137 12.97 -0.77 3.31
C ILE A 137 14.38 -0.88 2.73
N TYR A 138 14.59 -1.55 1.59
CA TYR A 138 15.89 -1.57 0.96
C TYR A 138 16.35 -0.18 0.51
N ALA A 139 15.44 0.64 -0.01
CA ALA A 139 15.74 2.03 -0.36
C ALA A 139 16.14 2.86 0.87
N GLU A 140 15.42 2.72 1.98
CA GLU A 140 15.73 3.39 3.25
C GLU A 140 17.10 2.96 3.80
N LEU A 141 17.46 1.70 3.63
CA LEU A 141 18.78 1.17 3.98
C LEU A 141 19.86 1.54 2.95
N GLY A 142 19.52 2.27 1.88
CA GLY A 142 20.43 2.68 0.82
C GLY A 142 20.78 1.60 -0.20
N ASP A 143 20.11 0.45 -0.16
CA ASP A 143 20.30 -0.65 -1.12
C ASP A 143 19.31 -0.57 -2.29
N ASN A 144 19.45 0.50 -3.10
CA ASN A 144 18.57 0.75 -4.24
C ASN A 144 18.60 -0.38 -5.28
N ASN A 145 19.69 -1.16 -5.35
CA ASN A 145 19.77 -2.30 -6.27
C ASN A 145 18.79 -3.41 -5.87
N LYS A 146 18.78 -3.80 -4.59
CA LYS A 146 17.82 -4.79 -4.09
C LYS A 146 16.39 -4.27 -4.10
N ALA A 147 16.19 -2.99 -3.83
CA ALA A 147 14.88 -2.36 -3.94
C ALA A 147 14.33 -2.51 -5.37
N MET A 148 15.14 -2.17 -6.38
CA MET A 148 14.77 -2.27 -7.79
C MET A 148 14.55 -3.73 -8.23
N GLU A 149 15.39 -4.67 -7.77
CA GLU A 149 15.23 -6.10 -8.06
C GLU A 149 13.90 -6.62 -7.52
N ALA A 150 13.56 -6.29 -6.28
CA ALA A 150 12.32 -6.71 -5.64
C ALA A 150 11.07 -6.22 -6.42
N VAL A 151 11.06 -4.95 -6.83
CA VAL A 151 9.93 -4.40 -7.59
C VAL A 151 9.83 -5.03 -8.98
N LYS A 152 10.95 -5.18 -9.69
CA LYS A 152 10.94 -5.77 -11.04
C LYS A 152 10.46 -7.21 -11.04
N GLU A 153 10.85 -7.99 -10.04
CA GLU A 153 10.38 -9.36 -9.86
C GLU A 153 8.85 -9.40 -9.68
N ALA A 154 8.32 -8.56 -8.79
CA ALA A 154 6.88 -8.51 -8.57
C ALA A 154 6.10 -8.01 -9.81
N ARG A 155 6.66 -7.03 -10.54
CA ARG A 155 6.05 -6.56 -11.79
C ARG A 155 6.08 -7.60 -12.91
N ALA A 156 7.01 -8.55 -12.89
CA ALA A 156 6.99 -9.65 -13.85
C ALA A 156 5.75 -10.55 -13.67
N GLU A 157 5.27 -10.71 -12.44
CA GLU A 157 4.05 -11.46 -12.14
C GLU A 157 2.78 -10.60 -12.32
N ASN A 158 2.84 -9.31 -11.94
CA ASN A 158 1.73 -8.38 -11.98
C ASN A 158 2.07 -7.09 -12.74
N PRO A 159 2.25 -7.15 -14.07
CA PRO A 159 2.80 -6.03 -14.85
C PRO A 159 1.92 -4.77 -14.86
N LYS A 160 0.63 -4.92 -14.61
CA LYS A 160 -0.34 -3.81 -14.61
C LYS A 160 -0.71 -3.31 -13.22
N ASP A 161 -0.08 -3.83 -12.17
CA ASP A 161 -0.34 -3.35 -10.81
C ASP A 161 0.18 -1.92 -10.65
N LEU A 162 -0.76 -0.99 -10.42
CA LEU A 162 -0.47 0.43 -10.30
C LEU A 162 0.50 0.73 -9.14
N ASN A 163 0.37 0.03 -8.01
CA ASN A 163 1.24 0.26 -6.86
C ASN A 163 2.68 -0.16 -7.15
N LEU A 164 2.88 -1.24 -7.88
CA LEU A 164 4.20 -1.69 -8.30
C LEU A 164 4.83 -0.74 -9.34
N ILE A 165 4.03 -0.24 -10.29
CA ILE A 165 4.46 0.76 -11.27
C ILE A 165 4.94 2.03 -10.54
N LEU A 166 4.15 2.54 -9.61
CA LEU A 166 4.49 3.74 -8.84
C LEU A 166 5.70 3.53 -7.93
N THR A 167 5.85 2.34 -7.36
CA THR A 167 7.02 2.01 -6.54
C THR A 167 8.29 2.00 -7.37
N GLU A 168 8.27 1.39 -8.55
CA GLU A 168 9.41 1.41 -9.48
C GLU A 168 9.74 2.85 -9.93
N ALA A 169 8.72 3.64 -10.26
CA ALA A 169 8.88 5.04 -10.63
C ALA A 169 9.59 5.85 -9.52
N ASN A 170 9.15 5.68 -8.28
CA ASN A 170 9.77 6.37 -7.13
C ASN A 170 11.23 5.98 -6.92
N LEU A 171 11.60 4.72 -7.14
CA LEU A 171 13.00 4.29 -7.10
C LEU A 171 13.83 4.97 -8.20
N TYR A 172 13.30 5.15 -9.41
CA TYR A 172 14.01 5.87 -10.47
C TYR A 172 14.21 7.36 -10.14
N ILE A 173 13.27 8.01 -9.43
CA ILE A 173 13.50 9.37 -8.91
C ILE A 173 14.69 9.40 -7.95
N GLN A 174 14.78 8.45 -7.01
CA GLN A 174 15.91 8.38 -6.07
C GLN A 174 17.26 8.13 -6.78
N LEU A 175 17.23 7.46 -7.93
CA LEU A 175 18.39 7.22 -8.80
C LEU A 175 18.68 8.38 -9.76
N ASN A 176 17.88 9.47 -9.76
CA ASN A 176 17.91 10.59 -10.71
C ASN A 176 17.69 10.14 -12.18
N GLU A 177 17.00 9.04 -12.39
CA GLU A 177 16.64 8.52 -13.73
C GLU A 177 15.26 9.04 -14.16
N ASN A 178 15.14 10.37 -14.32
CA ASN A 178 13.89 11.06 -14.60
C ASN A 178 13.16 10.58 -15.85
N ASN A 179 13.90 10.14 -16.89
CA ASN A 179 13.28 9.61 -18.12
C ASN A 179 12.51 8.32 -17.85
N ARG A 180 13.07 7.43 -17.02
CA ARG A 180 12.41 6.18 -16.63
C ARG A 180 11.19 6.44 -15.75
N PHE A 181 11.29 7.42 -14.87
CA PHE A 181 10.14 7.88 -14.11
C PHE A 181 9.01 8.37 -15.04
N GLU A 182 9.31 9.24 -16.03
CA GLU A 182 8.30 9.72 -16.98
C GLU A 182 7.62 8.57 -17.76
N GLU A 183 8.38 7.56 -18.20
CA GLU A 183 7.83 6.39 -18.90
C GLU A 183 6.83 5.64 -18.01
N LEU A 184 7.20 5.35 -16.76
CA LEU A 184 6.35 4.64 -15.80
C LEU A 184 5.13 5.44 -15.36
N MET A 185 5.27 6.75 -15.21
CA MET A 185 4.11 7.60 -14.89
C MET A 185 3.10 7.64 -16.03
N LYS A 186 3.55 7.58 -17.30
CA LYS A 186 2.65 7.44 -18.46
C LYS A 186 1.95 6.09 -18.46
N GLU A 187 2.67 5.02 -18.14
CA GLU A 187 2.09 3.69 -17.96
C GLU A 187 1.05 3.67 -16.81
N ALA A 188 1.34 4.35 -15.69
CA ALA A 188 0.40 4.51 -14.59
C ALA A 188 -0.88 5.25 -15.00
N ILE A 189 -0.75 6.31 -15.79
CA ILE A 189 -1.89 7.08 -16.33
C ILE A 189 -2.77 6.22 -17.24
N GLU A 190 -2.19 5.28 -17.99
CA GLU A 190 -2.98 4.34 -18.80
C GLU A 190 -3.86 3.42 -17.93
N GLN A 191 -3.42 3.12 -16.69
CA GLN A 191 -4.20 2.31 -15.74
C GLN A 191 -5.25 3.15 -15.00
N ASP A 192 -4.91 4.40 -14.64
CA ASP A 192 -5.78 5.31 -13.90
C ASP A 192 -5.72 6.74 -14.48
N PRO A 193 -6.43 7.00 -15.60
CA PRO A 193 -6.36 8.27 -16.31
C PRO A 193 -7.03 9.46 -15.58
N ASN A 194 -7.77 9.20 -14.51
CA ASN A 194 -8.43 10.23 -13.71
C ASN A 194 -7.71 10.54 -12.40
N ASN A 195 -6.51 10.05 -12.21
CA ASN A 195 -5.71 10.28 -11.02
C ASN A 195 -4.88 11.58 -11.15
N ALA A 196 -5.38 12.66 -10.59
CA ALA A 196 -4.73 13.98 -10.64
C ALA A 196 -3.27 13.95 -10.12
N THR A 197 -2.97 13.11 -9.13
CA THR A 197 -1.62 13.00 -8.55
C THR A 197 -0.57 12.52 -9.56
N LEU A 198 -0.94 11.65 -10.51
CA LEU A 198 -0.02 11.17 -11.53
C LEU A 198 0.44 12.30 -12.46
N TYR A 199 -0.51 13.13 -12.89
CA TYR A 199 -0.20 14.31 -13.72
C TYR A 199 0.58 15.35 -12.93
N PHE A 200 0.22 15.61 -11.68
CA PHE A 200 0.97 16.50 -10.82
C PHE A 200 2.45 16.08 -10.69
N ASN A 201 2.71 14.81 -10.43
CA ASN A 201 4.07 14.29 -10.32
C ASN A 201 4.86 14.43 -11.63
N LEU A 202 4.23 14.19 -12.79
CA LEU A 202 4.84 14.48 -14.08
C LEU A 202 5.14 15.98 -14.26
N GLY A 203 4.24 16.84 -13.84
CA GLY A 203 4.46 18.29 -13.85
C GLY A 203 5.69 18.69 -13.05
N VAL A 204 5.84 18.16 -11.83
CA VAL A 204 6.98 18.44 -10.95
C VAL A 204 8.29 18.02 -11.60
N VAL A 205 8.37 16.79 -12.10
CA VAL A 205 9.61 16.26 -12.71
C VAL A 205 9.95 16.98 -14.01
N ASN A 206 8.96 17.32 -14.85
CA ASN A 206 9.19 18.09 -16.05
C ASN A 206 9.68 19.51 -15.74
N TYR A 207 9.13 20.15 -14.71
CA TYR A 207 9.64 21.43 -14.24
C TYR A 207 11.11 21.37 -13.79
N GLN A 208 11.46 20.37 -12.98
CA GLN A 208 12.83 20.15 -12.53
C GLN A 208 13.81 19.87 -13.70
N ASN A 209 13.33 19.25 -14.76
CA ASN A 209 14.09 19.00 -15.98
C ASN A 209 14.14 20.21 -16.94
N GLY A 210 13.59 21.36 -16.55
CA GLY A 210 13.54 22.57 -17.38
C GLY A 210 12.50 22.56 -18.51
N LYS A 211 11.66 21.51 -18.60
CA LYS A 211 10.57 21.36 -19.58
C LYS A 211 9.33 22.13 -19.09
N LYS A 212 9.41 23.46 -19.11
CA LYS A 212 8.40 24.34 -18.50
C LYS A 212 7.01 24.21 -19.16
N GLU A 213 6.94 24.08 -20.47
CA GLU A 213 5.66 23.98 -21.19
C GLU A 213 4.95 22.65 -20.91
N GLU A 214 5.71 21.54 -20.87
CA GLU A 214 5.17 20.24 -20.48
C GLU A 214 4.70 20.25 -19.03
N ALA A 215 5.48 20.84 -18.13
CA ALA A 215 5.11 20.97 -16.72
C ALA A 215 3.79 21.76 -16.57
N LYS A 216 3.64 22.87 -17.30
CA LYS A 216 2.41 23.67 -17.32
C LYS A 216 1.21 22.83 -17.73
N SER A 217 1.33 22.10 -18.85
CA SER A 217 0.26 21.25 -19.36
C SER A 217 -0.17 20.18 -18.34
N TYR A 218 0.79 19.60 -17.63
CA TYR A 218 0.52 18.59 -16.60
C TYR A 218 -0.17 19.21 -15.35
N TYR A 219 0.24 20.39 -14.90
CA TYR A 219 -0.44 21.08 -13.80
C TYR A 219 -1.86 21.51 -14.18
N GLU A 220 -2.07 21.99 -15.41
CA GLU A 220 -3.41 22.31 -15.94
C GLU A 220 -4.30 21.06 -15.95
N LYS A 221 -3.75 19.90 -16.39
CA LYS A 221 -4.48 18.62 -16.36
C LYS A 221 -4.80 18.16 -14.95
N THR A 222 -3.89 18.37 -14.00
CA THR A 222 -4.11 18.08 -12.58
C THR A 222 -5.36 18.80 -12.05
N ILE A 223 -5.45 20.11 -12.26
CA ILE A 223 -6.58 20.92 -11.76
C ILE A 223 -7.86 20.73 -12.57
N GLU A 224 -7.76 20.28 -13.83
CA GLU A 224 -8.92 19.86 -14.62
C GLU A 224 -9.57 18.60 -14.01
N ILE A 225 -8.75 17.61 -13.59
CA ILE A 225 -9.22 16.36 -13.01
C ILE A 225 -9.71 16.59 -11.58
N ASP A 226 -8.93 17.30 -10.77
CA ASP A 226 -9.28 17.64 -9.39
C ASP A 226 -9.19 19.17 -9.17
N PRO A 227 -10.31 19.89 -9.27
CA PRO A 227 -10.34 21.33 -9.01
C PRO A 227 -9.98 21.77 -7.59
N ASN A 228 -9.86 20.84 -6.65
CA ASN A 228 -9.45 21.12 -5.28
C ASN A 228 -7.96 20.79 -5.01
N PHE A 229 -7.20 20.42 -6.05
CA PHE A 229 -5.79 20.08 -5.92
C PHE A 229 -4.92 21.34 -5.74
N GLU A 230 -4.84 21.85 -4.52
CA GLU A 230 -4.16 23.12 -4.18
C GLU A 230 -2.73 23.20 -4.70
N SER A 231 -1.92 22.13 -4.57
CA SER A 231 -0.54 22.10 -5.04
C SER A 231 -0.42 22.27 -6.56
N GLY A 232 -1.44 21.84 -7.33
CA GLY A 232 -1.50 22.03 -8.77
C GLY A 232 -1.56 23.52 -9.12
N TYR A 233 -2.44 24.26 -8.45
CA TYR A 233 -2.55 25.72 -8.62
C TYR A 233 -1.27 26.44 -8.18
N LEU A 234 -0.72 26.10 -7.03
CA LEU A 234 0.50 26.74 -6.50
C LEU A 234 1.68 26.58 -7.46
N ASN A 235 1.88 25.38 -7.98
CA ASN A 235 2.98 25.12 -8.91
C ASN A 235 2.76 25.76 -10.28
N LEU A 236 1.52 25.80 -10.76
CA LEU A 236 1.18 26.48 -12.00
C LEU A 236 1.43 28.00 -11.91
N VAL A 237 0.99 28.62 -10.81
CA VAL A 237 1.23 30.06 -10.56
C VAL A 237 2.73 30.36 -10.44
N SER A 238 3.49 29.54 -9.69
CA SER A 238 4.94 29.69 -9.56
C SER A 238 5.63 29.63 -10.91
N LEU A 239 5.27 28.65 -11.75
CA LEU A 239 5.85 28.49 -13.10
C LEU A 239 5.54 29.70 -14.01
N ILE A 240 4.34 30.27 -13.94
CA ILE A 240 3.96 31.45 -14.71
C ILE A 240 4.78 32.67 -14.27
N LEU A 241 4.88 32.89 -12.96
CA LEU A 241 5.67 34.02 -12.40
C LEU A 241 7.16 33.90 -12.72
N ASP A 242 7.74 32.71 -12.70
CA ASP A 242 9.11 32.47 -13.13
C ASP A 242 9.31 32.81 -14.62
N GLY A 243 8.33 32.52 -15.45
CA GLY A 243 8.33 32.87 -16.87
C GLY A 243 8.27 34.39 -17.09
N GLU A 244 7.44 35.09 -16.35
CA GLU A 244 7.34 36.58 -16.43
C GLU A 244 8.62 37.25 -15.94
N ALA A 245 9.23 36.77 -14.86
CA ALA A 245 10.49 37.30 -14.37
C ALA A 245 11.63 37.16 -15.39
N ALA A 246 11.72 36.01 -16.06
CA ALA A 246 12.70 35.77 -17.12
C ALA A 246 12.50 36.72 -18.33
N LEU A 247 11.25 36.94 -18.75
CA LEU A 247 10.92 37.86 -19.82
C LEU A 247 11.31 39.30 -19.47
N VAL A 248 11.06 39.76 -18.26
CA VAL A 248 11.46 41.10 -17.80
C VAL A 248 12.97 41.27 -17.78
N GLU A 249 13.69 40.26 -17.42
CA GLU A 249 15.17 40.25 -17.42
C GLU A 249 15.74 40.33 -18.85
N GLU A 250 15.15 39.58 -19.80
CA GLU A 250 15.50 39.63 -21.23
C GLU A 250 15.20 41.01 -21.89
N MET A 251 14.12 41.66 -21.46
CA MET A 251 13.75 42.99 -21.98
C MET A 251 14.65 44.13 -21.45
N ASN A 252 15.30 43.93 -20.32
CA ASN A 252 16.15 44.96 -19.67
C ASN A 252 17.66 44.81 -19.95
N GLY A 253 18.08 43.73 -20.63
CA GLY A 253 19.48 43.45 -21.01
C GLY A 253 19.77 43.84 -22.45
#